data_36183824a80662936ad27ffc78314bf2
#
_entry.id   36183824a80662936ad27ffc78314bf2
#
_cell.length_a   1.000
_cell.length_b   1.000
_cell.length_c   1.000
_cell.angle_alpha   90.00
_cell.angle_beta   90.00
_cell.angle_gamma   90.00
#
_symmetry.space_group_name_H-M   'P 1'
#
loop_
_entity.id
_entity.type
_entity.pdbx_description
1 polymer ?
#
loop_
_entity_poly.entity_id
_entity_poly.type
_entity_poly.pdbx_seq_one_letter_code
_entity_poly.pdbx_strand_id
1 'polypeptide(L)'
;VRILSIRQTSDHYGVLPDTPPQKSSRHHQHAPERPEGTPGNVVTLAKAVRMAADAGATVINISQAACRPLGMDLGDGPLGAALYYAVHVRDVVVVAAAGNLTDECRVQNTIRPLSSTPVSQSDIKTVVSPAHFDDLVLTVGSVAQDGRPSEFSIAGPWVDVAAPGEEIVSTGKKGLVDAVQTPDGQISELQGTSFATPFVSGVVALVRSQHPDWNASTVMEHVKKTARPVAGGRNTQLGFGIVDPIAAVSNTSSTGKGNGEGLPFR
;
A
#
# COMPACT_ATOMS: atom_id res chain seq x y z
N VAL A 1 -1.59 -16.02 -14.23
CA VAL A 1 -0.72 -15.06 -13.47
C VAL A 1 0.50 -15.81 -12.97
N ARG A 2 1.69 -15.21 -13.13
CA ARG A 2 2.94 -15.71 -12.60
C ARG A 2 3.41 -14.77 -11.49
N ILE A 3 3.72 -15.29 -10.31
CA ILE A 3 4.11 -14.49 -9.14
C ILE A 3 5.64 -14.56 -9.00
N LEU A 4 6.28 -13.37 -8.93
CA LEU A 4 7.68 -13.19 -8.55
C LEU A 4 7.71 -12.64 -7.12
N SER A 5 8.19 -13.44 -6.18
CA SER A 5 8.37 -13.01 -4.80
C SER A 5 9.76 -12.41 -4.60
N ILE A 6 9.83 -11.16 -4.12
CA ILE A 6 11.08 -10.49 -3.77
C ILE A 6 11.08 -10.23 -2.27
N ARG A 7 12.02 -10.86 -1.57
CA ARG A 7 12.17 -10.67 -0.13
C ARG A 7 13.09 -9.48 0.13
N GLN A 8 12.52 -8.37 0.56
CA GLN A 8 13.24 -7.13 0.83
C GLN A 8 13.62 -7.00 2.32
N THR A 9 12.84 -7.60 3.23
CA THR A 9 13.07 -7.58 4.67
C THR A 9 13.20 -8.98 5.23
N SER A 10 13.97 -9.15 6.32
CA SER A 10 14.04 -10.39 7.07
C SER A 10 14.52 -10.12 8.49
N ASP A 11 13.82 -10.70 9.47
CA ASP A 11 14.26 -10.72 10.87
C ASP A 11 15.27 -11.85 11.13
N HIS A 12 15.36 -12.83 10.22
CA HIS A 12 16.19 -14.03 10.36
C HIS A 12 17.45 -14.02 9.49
N TYR A 13 17.47 -13.21 8.41
CA TYR A 13 18.58 -13.16 7.46
C TYR A 13 18.98 -11.70 7.27
N GLY A 14 20.13 -11.32 7.75
CA GLY A 14 20.80 -10.04 7.55
C GLY A 14 22.14 -10.24 6.87
N VAL A 15 22.75 -9.16 6.40
CA VAL A 15 24.15 -9.15 6.02
C VAL A 15 24.96 -9.36 7.31
N LEU A 16 25.83 -10.36 7.34
CA LEU A 16 26.76 -10.52 8.45
C LEU A 16 27.62 -9.26 8.51
N PRO A 17 27.75 -8.60 9.68
CA PRO A 17 28.67 -7.48 9.81
C PRO A 17 30.09 -7.98 9.57
N ASP A 18 30.85 -7.26 8.75
CA ASP A 18 32.28 -7.57 8.45
C ASP A 18 33.18 -7.46 9.69
N THR A 19 32.65 -7.05 10.82
CA THR A 19 33.34 -6.92 12.10
C THR A 19 32.61 -7.66 13.21
N PRO A 20 33.29 -8.45 14.04
CA PRO A 20 32.67 -9.10 15.18
C PRO A 20 32.11 -8.04 16.16
N PRO A 21 30.96 -8.30 16.82
CA PRO A 21 30.33 -7.34 17.70
C PRO A 21 31.25 -6.97 18.86
N GLN A 22 31.68 -5.72 18.92
CA GLN A 22 32.31 -5.20 20.13
C GLN A 22 31.27 -5.17 21.25
N LYS A 23 31.61 -5.78 22.39
CA LYS A 23 30.80 -5.72 23.61
C LYS A 23 30.73 -4.26 24.09
N SER A 24 29.67 -3.56 23.74
CA SER A 24 29.42 -2.22 24.27
C SER A 24 28.63 -2.29 25.56
N SER A 25 29.16 -1.62 26.59
CA SER A 25 28.54 -1.38 27.90
C SER A 25 27.18 -0.69 27.75
N ARG A 26 26.21 -1.15 28.55
CA ARG A 26 24.85 -0.63 28.63
C ARG A 26 24.83 0.86 28.96
N HIS A 27 24.42 1.69 27.99
CA HIS A 27 23.84 2.99 28.24
C HIS A 27 22.62 3.14 27.32
N HIS A 28 21.51 3.64 27.86
CA HIS A 28 20.28 3.91 27.14
C HIS A 28 20.56 4.85 25.95
N GLN A 29 20.55 4.30 24.75
CA GLN A 29 20.67 5.07 23.53
C GLN A 29 19.51 4.70 22.61
N HIS A 30 18.97 5.74 21.95
CA HIS A 30 18.02 5.63 20.82
C HIS A 30 18.39 4.43 19.95
N ALA A 31 17.38 3.69 19.48
CA ALA A 31 17.61 2.59 18.56
C ALA A 31 18.52 3.09 17.42
N PRO A 32 19.64 2.43 17.15
CA PRO A 32 20.58 2.89 16.13
C PRO A 32 19.87 2.92 14.78
N GLU A 33 20.02 4.03 14.06
CA GLU A 33 19.63 4.10 12.66
C GLU A 33 20.23 2.90 11.93
N ARG A 34 19.40 2.14 11.22
CA ARG A 34 19.86 0.97 10.48
C ARG A 34 20.84 1.43 9.40
N PRO A 35 22.06 0.84 9.30
CA PRO A 35 23.03 1.22 8.27
C PRO A 35 22.45 1.16 6.87
N GLU A 36 22.90 2.03 5.97
CA GLU A 36 22.57 1.93 4.55
C GLU A 36 22.83 0.52 4.02
N GLY A 37 21.87 -0.04 3.28
CA GLY A 37 21.96 -1.41 2.78
C GLY A 37 21.41 -2.50 3.71
N THR A 38 21.00 -2.15 4.94
CA THR A 38 20.33 -3.10 5.82
C THR A 38 18.96 -3.50 5.23
N PRO A 39 18.59 -4.79 5.19
CA PRO A 39 17.26 -5.20 4.75
C PRO A 39 16.16 -4.46 5.52
N GLY A 40 15.15 -3.93 4.80
CA GLY A 40 14.02 -3.26 5.41
C GLY A 40 14.09 -1.73 5.43
N ASN A 41 15.03 -1.09 4.74
CA ASN A 41 15.04 0.35 4.53
C ASN A 41 14.52 0.74 3.11
N VAL A 42 14.26 2.04 2.91
CA VAL A 42 13.75 2.56 1.63
C VAL A 42 14.71 2.35 0.45
N VAL A 43 16.01 2.29 0.70
CA VAL A 43 17.04 2.05 -0.34
C VAL A 43 16.99 0.61 -0.84
N THR A 44 16.84 -0.37 0.07
CA THR A 44 16.68 -1.77 -0.34
C THR A 44 15.35 -2.01 -1.03
N LEU A 45 14.28 -1.28 -0.65
CA LEU A 45 13.01 -1.30 -1.36
C LEU A 45 13.16 -0.73 -2.78
N ALA A 46 13.88 0.37 -2.97
CA ALA A 46 14.19 0.92 -4.29
C ALA A 46 14.89 -0.10 -5.21
N LYS A 47 15.88 -0.83 -4.67
CA LYS A 47 16.56 -1.92 -5.40
C LYS A 47 15.59 -3.06 -5.76
N ALA A 48 14.69 -3.43 -4.85
CA ALA A 48 13.69 -4.48 -5.07
C ALA A 48 12.69 -4.06 -6.18
N VAL A 49 12.20 -2.82 -6.16
CA VAL A 49 11.33 -2.26 -7.22
C VAL A 49 12.04 -2.30 -8.58
N ARG A 50 13.28 -1.82 -8.63
CA ARG A 50 14.08 -1.86 -9.86
C ARG A 50 14.26 -3.28 -10.38
N MET A 51 14.62 -4.22 -9.50
CA MET A 51 14.81 -5.62 -9.86
C MET A 51 13.52 -6.27 -10.37
N ALA A 52 12.36 -5.99 -9.74
CA ALA A 52 11.07 -6.48 -10.19
C ALA A 52 10.73 -5.98 -11.60
N ALA A 53 10.92 -4.69 -11.83
CA ALA A 53 10.68 -4.06 -13.13
C ALA A 53 11.60 -4.64 -14.23
N ASP A 54 12.89 -4.82 -13.94
CA ASP A 54 13.86 -5.42 -14.88
C ASP A 54 13.60 -6.91 -15.14
N ALA A 55 13.02 -7.63 -14.16
CA ALA A 55 12.58 -9.01 -14.33
C ALA A 55 11.27 -9.16 -15.14
N GLY A 56 10.69 -8.06 -15.63
CA GLY A 56 9.49 -8.04 -16.47
C GLY A 56 8.18 -8.16 -15.70
N ALA A 57 8.15 -7.75 -14.43
CA ALA A 57 6.88 -7.60 -13.72
C ALA A 57 6.03 -6.53 -14.41
N THR A 58 4.74 -6.79 -14.57
CA THR A 58 3.76 -5.82 -15.09
C THR A 58 2.97 -5.14 -13.98
N VAL A 59 2.96 -5.74 -12.79
CA VAL A 59 2.37 -5.22 -11.56
C VAL A 59 3.34 -5.46 -10.41
N ILE A 60 3.59 -4.45 -9.60
CA ILE A 60 4.36 -4.56 -8.35
C ILE A 60 3.43 -4.24 -7.17
N ASN A 61 3.34 -5.17 -6.22
CA ASN A 61 2.63 -4.97 -4.96
C ASN A 61 3.63 -4.61 -3.85
N ILE A 62 3.41 -3.48 -3.18
CA ILE A 62 4.21 -3.02 -2.05
C ILE A 62 3.30 -2.91 -0.82
N SER A 63 3.28 -3.97 -0.01
CA SER A 63 2.52 -4.03 1.25
C SER A 63 3.34 -3.55 2.45
N GLN A 64 4.35 -2.72 2.20
CA GLN A 64 5.22 -2.13 3.22
C GLN A 64 5.11 -0.61 3.17
N ALA A 65 5.20 0.02 4.33
CA ALA A 65 5.17 1.45 4.45
C ALA A 65 6.20 1.93 5.48
N ALA A 66 6.85 3.05 5.17
CA ALA A 66 7.62 3.82 6.14
C ALA A 66 6.94 5.18 6.33
N CYS A 67 6.94 5.70 7.54
CA CYS A 67 6.30 6.98 7.80
C CYS A 67 7.18 7.90 8.66
N ARG A 68 6.95 9.20 8.49
CA ARG A 68 7.57 10.27 9.27
C ARG A 68 6.59 11.41 9.48
N PRO A 69 6.74 12.18 10.54
CA PRO A 69 6.07 13.48 10.66
C PRO A 69 6.40 14.38 9.46
N LEU A 70 5.44 15.20 9.07
CA LEU A 70 5.66 16.18 8.00
C LEU A 70 6.88 17.07 8.33
N GLY A 71 7.73 17.30 7.32
CA GLY A 71 8.95 18.09 7.44
C GLY A 71 10.20 17.30 7.84
N MET A 72 10.06 16.01 8.15
CA MET A 72 11.20 15.11 8.33
C MET A 72 11.51 14.35 7.03
N ASP A 73 12.80 14.25 6.69
CA ASP A 73 13.24 13.52 5.50
C ASP A 73 13.06 11.99 5.69
N LEU A 74 12.44 11.34 4.74
CA LEU A 74 12.33 9.89 4.65
C LEU A 74 13.55 9.24 3.98
N GLY A 75 14.41 10.04 3.34
CA GLY A 75 15.53 9.52 2.55
C GLY A 75 15.09 8.67 1.36
N ASP A 76 13.88 8.87 0.85
CA ASP A 76 13.22 7.99 -0.13
C ASP A 76 13.36 8.47 -1.59
N GLY A 77 14.21 9.45 -1.85
CA GLY A 77 14.54 9.88 -3.21
C GLY A 77 14.96 8.73 -4.14
N PRO A 78 15.84 7.79 -3.72
CA PRO A 78 16.14 6.60 -4.51
C PRO A 78 14.93 5.72 -4.82
N LEU A 79 13.96 5.63 -3.89
CA LEU A 79 12.72 4.91 -4.11
C LEU A 79 11.84 5.64 -5.14
N GLY A 80 11.69 6.95 -5.04
CA GLY A 80 11.00 7.75 -6.05
C GLY A 80 11.58 7.56 -7.45
N ALA A 81 12.91 7.55 -7.58
CA ALA A 81 13.58 7.28 -8.86
C ALA A 81 13.31 5.86 -9.39
N ALA A 82 13.27 4.85 -8.51
CA ALA A 82 12.96 3.48 -8.89
C ALA A 82 11.49 3.33 -9.31
N LEU A 83 10.56 4.00 -8.62
CA LEU A 83 9.14 4.05 -8.97
C LEU A 83 8.93 4.72 -10.33
N TYR A 84 9.56 5.88 -10.56
CA TYR A 84 9.52 6.56 -11.86
C TYR A 84 10.01 5.65 -13.00
N TYR A 85 11.13 4.97 -12.78
CA TYR A 85 11.65 3.99 -13.74
C TYR A 85 10.66 2.85 -13.99
N ALA A 86 10.09 2.27 -12.94
CA ALA A 86 9.13 1.18 -13.06
C ALA A 86 7.91 1.62 -13.89
N VAL A 87 7.32 2.77 -13.59
CA VAL A 87 6.09 3.24 -14.23
C VAL A 87 6.33 3.76 -15.64
N HIS A 88 7.30 4.68 -15.82
CA HIS A 88 7.46 5.41 -17.08
C HIS A 88 8.43 4.76 -18.06
N VAL A 89 9.36 3.93 -17.59
CA VAL A 89 10.35 3.27 -18.49
C VAL A 89 10.00 1.82 -18.72
N ARG A 90 9.47 1.13 -17.70
CA ARG A 90 9.16 -0.31 -17.77
C ARG A 90 7.67 -0.60 -17.88
N ASP A 91 6.82 0.43 -17.85
CA ASP A 91 5.38 0.32 -17.95
C ASP A 91 4.75 -0.61 -16.89
N VAL A 92 5.18 -0.49 -15.63
CA VAL A 92 4.73 -1.31 -14.50
C VAL A 92 3.73 -0.51 -13.67
N VAL A 93 2.58 -1.10 -13.35
CA VAL A 93 1.68 -0.53 -12.33
C VAL A 93 2.23 -0.89 -10.95
N VAL A 94 2.47 0.13 -10.14
CA VAL A 94 2.89 -0.05 -8.74
C VAL A 94 1.71 0.22 -7.83
N VAL A 95 1.35 -0.76 -6.99
CA VAL A 95 0.25 -0.66 -6.02
C VAL A 95 0.85 -0.66 -4.62
N ALA A 96 0.51 0.32 -3.81
CA ALA A 96 1.12 0.51 -2.50
C ALA A 96 0.09 0.67 -1.37
N ALA A 97 0.44 0.19 -0.17
CA ALA A 97 -0.37 0.36 1.02
C ALA A 97 -0.36 1.81 1.52
N ALA A 98 -1.51 2.34 1.93
CA ALA A 98 -1.62 3.68 2.51
C ALA A 98 -0.90 3.81 3.86
N GLY A 99 -0.59 2.70 4.52
CA GLY A 99 0.02 2.63 5.83
C GLY A 99 -1.01 2.47 6.96
N ASN A 100 -0.53 2.02 8.10
CA ASN A 100 -1.36 1.78 9.28
C ASN A 100 -0.91 2.67 10.44
N LEU A 101 -1.86 3.15 11.24
CA LEU A 101 -1.55 3.79 12.53
C LEU A 101 -0.89 2.76 13.45
N THR A 102 0.34 3.01 13.82
CA THR A 102 1.18 2.18 14.68
C THR A 102 1.97 3.05 15.64
N ASP A 103 2.79 2.45 16.49
CA ASP A 103 3.67 3.21 17.37
C ASP A 103 4.64 4.15 16.64
N GLU A 104 5.00 3.84 15.40
CA GLU A 104 5.87 4.68 14.57
C GLU A 104 5.09 5.74 13.79
N CYS A 105 3.84 5.43 13.41
CA CYS A 105 2.95 6.25 12.58
C CYS A 105 1.73 6.72 13.38
N ARG A 106 1.92 7.43 14.49
CA ARG A 106 0.90 7.68 15.51
C ARG A 106 -0.18 8.70 15.14
N VAL A 107 0.12 9.60 14.21
CA VAL A 107 -0.72 10.78 13.99
C VAL A 107 -1.44 10.66 12.66
N GLN A 108 -2.78 10.61 12.72
CA GLN A 108 -3.64 10.60 11.55
C GLN A 108 -3.61 11.95 10.83
N ASN A 109 -3.63 11.91 9.51
CA ASN A 109 -3.85 13.07 8.66
C ASN A 109 -5.32 13.50 8.71
N THR A 110 -5.61 14.74 8.30
CA THR A 110 -6.98 15.24 8.29
C THR A 110 -7.85 14.41 7.34
N ILE A 111 -8.93 13.84 7.90
CA ILE A 111 -9.93 13.12 7.12
C ILE A 111 -10.93 14.13 6.59
N ARG A 112 -11.02 14.25 5.25
CA ARG A 112 -11.88 15.24 4.61
C ARG A 112 -12.20 14.89 3.16
N PRO A 113 -13.33 15.42 2.60
CA PRO A 113 -13.57 15.39 1.16
C PRO A 113 -12.48 16.16 0.38
N LEU A 114 -12.17 15.68 -0.83
CA LEU A 114 -11.21 16.31 -1.75
C LEU A 114 -11.89 17.14 -2.85
N SER A 115 -13.23 17.21 -2.83
CA SER A 115 -14.02 17.83 -3.90
C SER A 115 -14.12 19.36 -3.83
N SER A 116 -13.83 19.99 -2.69
CA SER A 116 -14.21 21.41 -2.47
C SER A 116 -13.06 22.34 -2.12
N THR A 117 -11.95 21.85 -1.66
CA THR A 117 -10.81 22.68 -1.25
C THR A 117 -9.51 21.91 -1.43
N PRO A 118 -8.45 22.51 -2.00
CA PRO A 118 -7.14 21.87 -2.05
C PRO A 118 -6.67 21.46 -0.65
N VAL A 119 -5.96 20.33 -0.55
CA VAL A 119 -5.34 19.89 0.69
C VAL A 119 -4.23 20.87 1.06
N SER A 120 -4.30 21.38 2.27
CA SER A 120 -3.26 22.27 2.80
C SER A 120 -2.16 21.48 3.49
N GLN A 121 -0.99 22.08 3.65
CA GLN A 121 0.11 21.48 4.40
C GLN A 121 -0.30 21.19 5.86
N SER A 122 -1.20 21.97 6.44
CA SER A 122 -1.72 21.75 7.79
C SER A 122 -2.59 20.50 7.93
N ASP A 123 -3.13 19.97 6.82
CA ASP A 123 -3.93 18.74 6.82
C ASP A 123 -3.04 17.49 6.91
N ILE A 124 -1.75 17.62 6.57
CA ILE A 124 -0.79 16.53 6.58
C ILE A 124 0.03 16.58 7.87
N LYS A 125 -0.01 15.50 8.64
CA LYS A 125 0.79 15.31 9.87
C LYS A 125 1.84 14.23 9.67
N THR A 126 1.47 13.18 8.94
CA THR A 126 2.29 12.00 8.66
C THR A 126 2.42 11.83 7.16
N VAL A 127 3.64 11.74 6.67
CA VAL A 127 3.97 11.35 5.29
C VAL A 127 4.28 9.87 5.25
N VAL A 128 3.71 9.14 4.30
CA VAL A 128 3.87 7.69 4.15
C VAL A 128 4.53 7.37 2.81
N SER A 129 5.67 6.69 2.85
CA SER A 129 6.38 6.20 1.67
C SER A 129 6.13 4.70 1.48
N PRO A 130 5.85 4.21 0.26
CA PRO A 130 5.84 4.94 -1.02
C PRO A 130 4.53 5.66 -1.35
N ALA A 131 3.50 5.59 -0.53
CA ALA A 131 2.15 6.09 -0.80
C ALA A 131 2.12 7.56 -1.27
N HIS A 132 2.99 8.43 -0.74
CA HIS A 132 3.00 9.85 -1.07
C HIS A 132 3.51 10.18 -2.49
N PHE A 133 4.07 9.21 -3.22
CA PHE A 133 4.42 9.35 -4.64
C PHE A 133 3.18 9.20 -5.53
N ASP A 134 2.20 10.07 -5.34
CA ASP A 134 0.81 10.02 -5.86
C ASP A 134 0.73 9.71 -7.37
N ASP A 135 1.61 10.33 -8.18
CA ASP A 135 1.64 10.12 -9.63
C ASP A 135 2.29 8.79 -10.07
N LEU A 136 2.97 8.10 -9.15
CA LEU A 136 3.77 6.91 -9.46
C LEU A 136 3.21 5.62 -8.87
N VAL A 137 2.31 5.71 -7.89
CA VAL A 137 1.74 4.55 -7.24
C VAL A 137 0.22 4.65 -7.14
N LEU A 138 -0.46 3.52 -7.24
CA LEU A 138 -1.87 3.38 -6.91
C LEU A 138 -1.97 3.06 -5.42
N THR A 139 -2.31 4.05 -4.61
CA THR A 139 -2.31 3.92 -3.15
C THR A 139 -3.63 3.38 -2.63
N VAL A 140 -3.55 2.37 -1.76
CA VAL A 140 -4.70 1.60 -1.29
C VAL A 140 -4.94 1.79 0.21
N GLY A 141 -6.10 2.36 0.54
CA GLY A 141 -6.65 2.40 1.90
C GLY A 141 -7.37 1.09 2.27
N SER A 142 -7.76 0.98 3.53
CA SER A 142 -8.45 -0.20 4.07
C SER A 142 -9.88 0.11 4.44
N VAL A 143 -10.78 -0.86 4.19
CA VAL A 143 -12.16 -0.87 4.67
C VAL A 143 -12.47 -2.18 5.39
N ALA A 144 -13.42 -2.09 6.34
CA ALA A 144 -14.06 -3.24 6.96
C ALA A 144 -15.04 -3.93 5.97
N GLN A 145 -15.61 -5.08 6.37
CA GLN A 145 -16.56 -5.85 5.53
C GLN A 145 -17.81 -5.06 5.17
N ASP A 146 -18.26 -4.15 6.02
CA ASP A 146 -19.41 -3.28 5.76
C ASP A 146 -19.09 -2.04 4.91
N GLY A 147 -17.85 -1.89 4.46
CA GLY A 147 -17.36 -0.79 3.64
C GLY A 147 -16.99 0.47 4.41
N ARG A 148 -17.05 0.48 5.74
CA ARG A 148 -16.53 1.58 6.56
C ARG A 148 -15.01 1.64 6.48
N PRO A 149 -14.42 2.85 6.45
CA PRO A 149 -12.96 2.99 6.53
C PRO A 149 -12.43 2.33 7.80
N SER A 150 -11.33 1.58 7.67
CA SER A 150 -10.62 1.02 8.82
C SER A 150 -9.98 2.13 9.64
N GLU A 151 -10.14 2.10 10.97
CA GLU A 151 -9.62 3.13 11.87
C GLU A 151 -8.10 3.26 11.81
N PHE A 152 -7.40 2.15 11.55
CA PHE A 152 -5.96 2.13 11.42
C PHE A 152 -5.44 2.68 10.08
N SER A 153 -6.28 2.78 9.04
CA SER A 153 -5.83 3.21 7.71
C SER A 153 -5.41 4.67 7.71
N ILE A 154 -4.17 4.95 7.33
CA ILE A 154 -3.66 6.33 7.27
C ILE A 154 -4.29 7.04 6.07
N ALA A 155 -4.95 8.16 6.36
CA ALA A 155 -5.51 9.05 5.35
C ALA A 155 -4.42 9.90 4.70
N GLY A 156 -4.64 10.31 3.45
CA GLY A 156 -3.76 11.26 2.76
C GLY A 156 -4.35 11.65 1.42
N PRO A 157 -3.93 12.80 0.85
CA PRO A 157 -4.41 13.23 -0.46
C PRO A 157 -4.03 12.25 -1.59
N TRP A 158 -3.01 11.45 -1.33
CA TRP A 158 -2.48 10.41 -2.22
C TRP A 158 -3.24 9.08 -2.18
N VAL A 159 -4.25 8.91 -1.31
CA VAL A 159 -5.07 7.69 -1.32
C VAL A 159 -5.96 7.69 -2.57
N ASP A 160 -5.83 6.63 -3.37
CA ASP A 160 -6.55 6.51 -4.64
C ASP A 160 -7.82 5.68 -4.51
N VAL A 161 -7.71 4.49 -3.94
CA VAL A 161 -8.84 3.57 -3.77
C VAL A 161 -8.71 2.86 -2.42
N ALA A 162 -9.77 2.16 -2.02
CA ALA A 162 -9.74 1.31 -0.86
C ALA A 162 -10.17 -0.11 -1.20
N ALA A 163 -9.77 -1.08 -0.37
CA ALA A 163 -10.18 -2.48 -0.48
C ALA A 163 -10.34 -3.10 0.92
N PRO A 164 -11.00 -4.25 1.06
CA PRO A 164 -11.11 -4.95 2.33
C PRO A 164 -9.73 -5.22 2.95
N GLY A 165 -9.57 -4.86 4.22
CA GLY A 165 -8.32 -5.05 4.96
C GLY A 165 -8.52 -5.41 6.42
N GLU A 166 -9.73 -5.82 6.82
CA GLU A 166 -10.07 -6.35 8.14
C GLU A 166 -10.65 -7.75 8.00
N GLU A 167 -10.51 -8.57 9.03
CA GLU A 167 -11.04 -9.94 9.10
C GLU A 167 -10.63 -10.78 7.89
N ILE A 168 -9.38 -10.66 7.48
CA ILE A 168 -8.88 -11.31 6.26
C ILE A 168 -8.65 -12.79 6.50
N VAL A 169 -9.21 -13.62 5.62
CA VAL A 169 -8.89 -15.04 5.53
C VAL A 169 -7.92 -15.27 4.37
N SER A 170 -6.80 -15.89 4.63
CA SER A 170 -5.75 -16.15 3.65
C SER A 170 -5.29 -17.60 3.68
N THR A 171 -4.33 -17.94 2.83
CA THR A 171 -3.76 -19.29 2.74
C THR A 171 -2.48 -19.40 3.56
N GLY A 172 -2.39 -20.40 4.38
CA GLY A 172 -1.19 -20.76 5.14
C GLY A 172 -0.64 -22.12 4.71
N LYS A 173 0.47 -22.53 5.31
CA LYS A 173 1.13 -23.83 5.01
C LYS A 173 0.24 -25.06 5.29
N LYS A 174 -0.72 -24.94 6.21
CA LYS A 174 -1.58 -26.04 6.67
C LYS A 174 -3.07 -25.85 6.35
N GLY A 175 -3.42 -24.88 5.52
CA GLY A 175 -4.80 -24.55 5.18
C GLY A 175 -5.09 -23.05 5.28
N LEU A 176 -6.34 -22.69 5.49
CA LEU A 176 -6.74 -21.30 5.68
C LEU A 176 -6.26 -20.76 7.02
N VAL A 177 -5.92 -19.48 7.05
CA VAL A 177 -5.54 -18.73 8.25
C VAL A 177 -6.31 -17.42 8.28
N ASP A 178 -6.85 -17.06 9.41
CA ASP A 178 -7.60 -15.83 9.71
C ASP A 178 -6.94 -15.01 10.83
N ALA A 179 -5.94 -15.61 11.49
CA ALA A 179 -5.21 -14.98 12.57
C ALA A 179 -3.73 -15.39 12.57
N VAL A 180 -2.90 -14.60 13.22
CA VAL A 180 -1.49 -14.88 13.48
C VAL A 180 -1.20 -14.79 14.98
N GLN A 181 -0.22 -15.57 15.43
CA GLN A 181 0.31 -15.40 16.77
C GLN A 181 1.38 -14.33 16.77
N THR A 182 1.20 -13.32 17.59
CA THR A 182 2.15 -12.22 17.78
C THR A 182 3.35 -12.70 18.63
N PRO A 183 4.50 -11.99 18.62
CA PRO A 183 5.68 -12.39 19.38
C PRO A 183 5.47 -12.53 20.89
N ASP A 184 4.49 -11.81 21.45
CA ASP A 184 4.07 -11.90 22.86
C ASP A 184 3.06 -13.02 23.13
N GLY A 185 2.75 -13.82 22.09
CA GLY A 185 1.91 -15.02 22.20
C GLY A 185 0.41 -14.76 22.06
N GLN A 186 -0.02 -13.53 21.81
CA GLN A 186 -1.42 -13.19 21.58
C GLN A 186 -1.86 -13.62 20.18
N ILE A 187 -3.16 -13.84 20.00
CA ILE A 187 -3.76 -14.10 18.68
C ILE A 187 -4.29 -12.77 18.16
N SER A 188 -3.84 -12.36 16.97
CA SER A 188 -4.29 -11.17 16.29
C SER A 188 -4.91 -11.55 14.94
N GLU A 189 -6.06 -10.98 14.63
CA GLU A 189 -6.69 -11.09 13.32
C GLU A 189 -5.80 -10.55 12.22
N LEU A 190 -5.97 -11.08 11.00
CA LEU A 190 -5.27 -10.55 9.84
C LEU A 190 -5.94 -9.28 9.39
N GLN A 191 -5.31 -8.13 9.70
CA GLN A 191 -5.80 -6.81 9.31
C GLN A 191 -4.67 -5.87 8.91
N GLY A 192 -4.98 -4.90 8.05
CA GLY A 192 -4.02 -3.88 7.61
C GLY A 192 -4.22 -3.48 6.15
N THR A 193 -3.79 -2.28 5.80
CA THR A 193 -3.69 -1.83 4.40
C THR A 193 -2.78 -2.75 3.57
N SER A 194 -1.87 -3.49 4.23
CA SER A 194 -1.03 -4.51 3.61
C SER A 194 -1.82 -5.66 3.01
N PHE A 195 -3.01 -5.97 3.55
CA PHE A 195 -3.92 -6.99 3.02
C PHE A 195 -4.88 -6.42 1.97
N ALA A 196 -5.26 -5.15 2.08
CA ALA A 196 -6.07 -4.47 1.08
C ALA A 196 -5.34 -4.30 -0.26
N THR A 197 -4.04 -3.99 -0.21
CA THR A 197 -3.19 -3.73 -1.38
C THR A 197 -3.16 -4.89 -2.40
N PRO A 198 -2.98 -6.16 -2.03
CA PRO A 198 -2.97 -7.28 -2.98
C PRO A 198 -4.31 -7.52 -3.66
N PHE A 199 -5.45 -7.17 -3.06
CA PHE A 199 -6.74 -7.22 -3.76
C PHE A 199 -6.74 -6.27 -4.96
N VAL A 200 -6.28 -5.03 -4.77
CA VAL A 200 -6.17 -4.05 -5.85
C VAL A 200 -5.13 -4.48 -6.88
N SER A 201 -4.00 -5.04 -6.45
CA SER A 201 -2.99 -5.60 -7.36
C SER A 201 -3.56 -6.72 -8.23
N GLY A 202 -4.46 -7.56 -7.68
CA GLY A 202 -5.19 -8.58 -8.42
C GLY A 202 -6.13 -7.97 -9.47
N VAL A 203 -6.87 -6.92 -9.12
CA VAL A 203 -7.73 -6.19 -10.07
C VAL A 203 -6.90 -5.56 -11.20
N VAL A 204 -5.80 -4.92 -10.86
CA VAL A 204 -4.84 -4.36 -11.85
C VAL A 204 -4.35 -5.45 -12.82
N ALA A 205 -4.00 -6.63 -12.30
CA ALA A 205 -3.56 -7.75 -13.14
C ALA A 205 -4.67 -8.24 -14.09
N LEU A 206 -5.92 -8.26 -13.63
CA LEU A 206 -7.07 -8.60 -14.48
C LEU A 206 -7.29 -7.55 -15.57
N VAL A 207 -7.25 -6.26 -15.24
CA VAL A 207 -7.37 -5.16 -16.22
C VAL A 207 -6.26 -5.25 -17.26
N ARG A 208 -5.01 -5.45 -16.86
CA ARG A 208 -3.89 -5.63 -17.80
C ARG A 208 -4.04 -6.86 -18.68
N SER A 209 -4.64 -7.93 -18.18
CA SER A 209 -4.90 -9.14 -18.98
C SER A 209 -5.93 -8.88 -20.08
N GLN A 210 -6.88 -8.01 -19.84
CA GLN A 210 -7.91 -7.62 -20.83
C GLN A 210 -7.46 -6.52 -21.78
N HIS A 211 -6.59 -5.64 -21.30
CA HIS A 211 -6.13 -4.46 -22.03
C HIS A 211 -4.58 -4.44 -22.07
N PRO A 212 -3.94 -5.38 -22.79
CA PRO A 212 -2.48 -5.50 -22.81
C PRO A 212 -1.79 -4.28 -23.41
N ASP A 213 -2.49 -3.49 -24.21
CA ASP A 213 -1.99 -2.28 -24.88
C ASP A 213 -2.08 -1.02 -24.00
N TRP A 214 -2.75 -1.10 -22.84
CA TRP A 214 -2.85 0.05 -21.94
C TRP A 214 -1.56 0.22 -21.14
N ASN A 215 -1.08 1.45 -21.09
CA ASN A 215 0.06 1.78 -20.24
C ASN A 215 -0.32 1.84 -18.76
N ALA A 216 0.68 1.86 -17.88
CA ALA A 216 0.51 1.84 -16.44
C ALA A 216 -0.42 2.96 -15.94
N SER A 217 -0.25 4.19 -16.42
CA SER A 217 -1.07 5.34 -16.02
C SER A 217 -2.54 5.15 -16.44
N THR A 218 -2.78 4.64 -17.65
CA THR A 218 -4.14 4.35 -18.13
C THR A 218 -4.82 3.30 -17.26
N VAL A 219 -4.10 2.25 -16.87
CA VAL A 219 -4.63 1.20 -15.99
C VAL A 219 -4.95 1.76 -14.61
N MET A 220 -4.05 2.55 -14.00
CA MET A 220 -4.31 3.18 -12.70
C MET A 220 -5.54 4.09 -12.75
N GLU A 221 -5.64 4.95 -13.76
CA GLU A 221 -6.80 5.83 -13.94
C GLU A 221 -8.11 5.05 -14.14
N HIS A 222 -8.06 3.93 -14.86
CA HIS A 222 -9.22 3.07 -15.07
C HIS A 222 -9.70 2.44 -13.74
N VAL A 223 -8.79 1.92 -12.93
CA VAL A 223 -9.13 1.35 -11.61
C VAL A 223 -9.74 2.42 -10.69
N LYS A 224 -9.20 3.64 -10.70
CA LYS A 224 -9.78 4.78 -9.97
C LYS A 224 -11.19 5.13 -10.44
N LYS A 225 -11.40 5.22 -11.76
CA LYS A 225 -12.71 5.58 -12.36
C LYS A 225 -13.79 4.52 -12.19
N THR A 226 -13.40 3.25 -12.09
CA THR A 226 -14.35 2.14 -11.92
C THR A 226 -14.58 1.78 -10.45
N ALA A 227 -13.86 2.39 -9.52
CA ALA A 227 -14.09 2.21 -8.10
C ALA A 227 -15.52 2.61 -7.72
N ARG A 228 -16.11 1.87 -6.78
CA ARG A 228 -17.44 2.16 -6.26
C ARG A 228 -17.38 3.44 -5.41
N PRO A 229 -18.05 4.52 -5.84
CA PRO A 229 -17.98 5.78 -5.14
C PRO A 229 -18.60 5.69 -3.74
N VAL A 230 -18.04 6.46 -2.82
CA VAL A 230 -18.54 6.56 -1.45
C VAL A 230 -19.36 7.83 -1.25
N ALA A 231 -20.20 7.85 -0.21
CA ALA A 231 -20.98 9.05 0.12
C ALA A 231 -20.04 10.24 0.38
N GLY A 232 -20.37 11.41 -0.18
CA GLY A 232 -19.54 12.61 -0.11
C GLY A 232 -18.43 12.69 -1.15
N GLY A 233 -18.28 11.69 -2.04
CA GLY A 233 -17.29 11.67 -3.12
C GLY A 233 -15.86 11.37 -2.66
N ARG A 234 -14.88 11.69 -3.52
CA ARG A 234 -13.45 11.46 -3.25
C ARG A 234 -13.03 12.12 -1.92
N ASN A 235 -12.33 11.37 -1.09
CA ASN A 235 -11.82 11.85 0.20
C ASN A 235 -10.42 11.31 0.52
N THR A 236 -9.80 11.84 1.56
CA THR A 236 -8.42 11.49 1.94
C THR A 236 -8.25 10.08 2.51
N GLN A 237 -9.33 9.35 2.81
CA GLN A 237 -9.28 8.04 3.45
C GLN A 237 -9.58 6.89 2.48
N LEU A 238 -10.51 7.09 1.56
CA LEU A 238 -10.98 6.08 0.61
C LEU A 238 -10.67 6.43 -0.85
N GLY A 239 -10.05 7.59 -1.11
CA GLY A 239 -9.78 8.06 -2.45
C GLY A 239 -11.05 8.18 -3.31
N PHE A 240 -11.04 7.59 -4.48
CA PHE A 240 -12.19 7.55 -5.40
C PHE A 240 -13.30 6.58 -4.94
N GLY A 241 -12.98 5.69 -4.00
CA GLY A 241 -13.92 4.73 -3.43
C GLY A 241 -13.36 3.32 -3.28
N ILE A 242 -14.26 2.35 -3.08
CA ILE A 242 -13.88 0.95 -2.91
C ILE A 242 -13.67 0.32 -4.28
N VAL A 243 -12.55 -0.39 -4.48
CA VAL A 243 -12.26 -1.08 -5.73
C VAL A 243 -13.40 -2.02 -6.12
N ASP A 244 -13.82 -1.97 -7.39
CA ASP A 244 -14.84 -2.85 -7.95
C ASP A 244 -14.24 -3.72 -9.07
N PRO A 245 -13.90 -4.99 -8.76
CA PRO A 245 -13.29 -5.87 -9.74
C PRO A 245 -14.17 -6.12 -10.98
N ILE A 246 -15.50 -6.18 -10.78
CA ILE A 246 -16.45 -6.44 -11.87
C ILE A 246 -16.50 -5.22 -12.79
N ALA A 247 -16.69 -4.03 -12.23
CA ALA A 247 -16.70 -2.80 -13.01
C ALA A 247 -15.38 -2.58 -13.76
N ALA A 248 -14.24 -2.89 -13.10
CA ALA A 248 -12.91 -2.73 -13.70
C ALA A 248 -12.69 -3.63 -14.92
N VAL A 249 -13.22 -4.86 -14.92
CA VAL A 249 -13.06 -5.80 -16.05
C VAL A 249 -14.20 -5.74 -17.06
N SER A 250 -15.39 -5.22 -16.70
CA SER A 250 -16.57 -5.24 -17.58
C SER A 250 -16.69 -3.99 -18.47
N ASN A 251 -15.74 -3.06 -18.45
CA ASN A 251 -15.83 -1.75 -19.13
C ASN A 251 -17.10 -0.93 -18.79
N THR A 252 -17.81 -1.30 -17.72
CA THR A 252 -18.99 -0.58 -17.25
C THR A 252 -18.56 0.38 -16.14
N SER A 253 -18.51 1.67 -16.43
CA SER A 253 -18.43 2.69 -15.38
C SER A 253 -19.57 2.47 -14.41
N SER A 254 -19.29 2.38 -13.11
CA SER A 254 -20.33 2.32 -12.07
C SER A 254 -21.01 3.70 -11.98
N THR A 255 -21.86 4.01 -12.95
CA THR A 255 -22.74 5.18 -12.86
C THR A 255 -23.74 4.87 -11.75
N GLY A 256 -23.54 5.52 -10.60
CA GLY A 256 -24.36 5.36 -9.42
C GLY A 256 -25.85 5.59 -9.69
N LYS A 257 -26.58 4.50 -9.88
CA LYS A 257 -27.98 4.40 -9.47
C LYS A 257 -27.99 3.38 -8.35
N GLY A 258 -27.77 3.88 -7.15
CA GLY A 258 -27.93 3.09 -5.93
C GLY A 258 -29.40 2.74 -5.76
N ASN A 259 -29.79 1.55 -6.15
CA ASN A 259 -30.84 0.84 -5.44
C ASN A 259 -30.10 0.05 -4.37
N GLY A 260 -30.30 0.47 -3.12
CA GLY A 260 -29.69 -0.13 -1.95
C GLY A 260 -30.23 -1.55 -1.73
N GLU A 261 -29.56 -2.52 -2.32
CA GLU A 261 -29.60 -3.89 -1.86
C GLU A 261 -28.14 -4.33 -1.75
N GLY A 262 -27.66 -4.28 -0.52
CA GLY A 262 -26.35 -4.80 -0.16
C GLY A 262 -26.33 -6.29 -0.42
N LEU A 263 -25.53 -6.75 -1.38
CA LEU A 263 -25.16 -8.14 -1.47
C LEU A 263 -24.19 -8.43 -0.32
N PRO A 264 -24.53 -9.37 0.59
CA PRO A 264 -23.58 -9.79 1.60
C PRO A 264 -22.42 -10.51 0.91
N PHE A 265 -21.20 -10.09 1.23
CA PHE A 265 -20.02 -10.89 0.94
C PHE A 265 -20.15 -12.21 1.70
N ARG A 266 -20.31 -13.32 0.99
CA ARG A 266 -20.14 -14.68 1.51
C ARG A 266 -18.79 -15.22 1.09
#